data_0f756d7d1cf26e88c77d763a8cb4bb23
#
_entry.id   0f756d7d1cf26e88c77d763a8cb4bb23
#
_cell.length_a   1.000
_cell.length_b   1.000
_cell.length_c   1.000
_cell.angle_alpha   90.00
_cell.angle_beta   90.00
_cell.angle_gamma   90.00
#
_symmetry.space_group_name_H-M   'P 1'
#
loop_
_entity.id
_entity.type
_entity.pdbx_description
1 polymer ?
#
loop_
_entity_poly.entity_id
_entity_poly.type
_entity_poly.pdbx_seq_one_letter_code
_entity_poly.pdbx_strand_id
1 'polypeptide(L)'
;MLDAAAKLFVDPGYAATPLTAVAAEAGVAVQTVYAVFGNKRQLLSDLVDVTLVGDDEQVAMAERSFVADIRALTGLRAKLTRYARHLAETHARQVHVMLALAGAASADADAAAIWRKNLEDRRRGMAMFAADLAASGEVLVSQERAADVLWLAQDVRNYDWLVRERGWPVERFERWFVDSVAAVLGAPD
;
A
#
# COMPACT_ATOMS: atom_id res chain seq x y z
N MET A 1 -13.35 8.73 13.38
CA MET A 1 -13.41 9.63 12.21
C MET A 1 -12.77 9.02 10.97
N LEU A 2 -11.58 8.44 11.04
CA LEU A 2 -10.95 7.79 9.88
C LEU A 2 -11.78 6.61 9.37
N ASP A 3 -12.35 5.78 10.24
CA ASP A 3 -13.23 4.67 9.82
C ASP A 3 -14.49 5.16 9.09
N ALA A 4 -15.08 6.26 9.57
CA ALA A 4 -16.22 6.90 8.90
C ALA A 4 -15.83 7.44 7.52
N ALA A 5 -14.65 8.07 7.42
CA ALA A 5 -14.12 8.53 6.15
C ALA A 5 -13.81 7.35 5.20
N ALA A 6 -13.20 6.28 5.69
CA ALA A 6 -12.91 5.08 4.91
C ALA A 6 -14.18 4.50 4.27
N LYS A 7 -15.24 4.34 5.06
CA LYS A 7 -16.55 3.85 4.60
C LYS A 7 -17.13 4.76 3.52
N LEU A 8 -17.21 6.06 3.78
CA LEU A 8 -17.86 7.00 2.88
C LEU A 8 -17.03 7.35 1.63
N PHE A 9 -15.70 7.28 1.69
CA PHE A 9 -14.84 7.49 0.53
C PHE A 9 -14.84 6.29 -0.42
N VAL A 10 -15.20 5.11 0.08
CA VAL A 10 -15.45 3.92 -0.74
C VAL A 10 -16.86 3.98 -1.35
N ASP A 11 -17.88 4.30 -0.55
CA ASP A 11 -19.29 4.39 -0.97
C ASP A 11 -19.99 5.53 -0.21
N PRO A 12 -20.47 6.59 -0.85
CA PRO A 12 -20.67 6.84 -2.28
C PRO A 12 -19.43 7.35 -3.07
N GLY A 13 -18.27 7.38 -2.48
CA GLY A 13 -17.04 7.82 -3.12
C GLY A 13 -16.51 9.16 -2.61
N TYR A 14 -15.20 9.41 -2.82
CA TYR A 14 -14.53 10.60 -2.32
C TYR A 14 -15.22 11.89 -2.78
N ALA A 15 -15.46 12.07 -4.09
CA ALA A 15 -16.02 13.30 -4.61
C ALA A 15 -17.40 13.65 -4.00
N ALA A 16 -18.25 12.63 -3.82
CA ALA A 16 -19.62 12.79 -3.32
C ALA A 16 -19.72 12.97 -1.78
N THR A 17 -18.63 12.79 -1.04
CA THR A 17 -18.63 12.83 0.43
C THR A 17 -18.17 14.16 0.97
N PRO A 18 -19.04 15.03 1.53
CA PRO A 18 -18.63 16.24 2.25
C PRO A 18 -18.16 15.90 3.67
N LEU A 19 -17.34 16.78 4.30
CA LEU A 19 -16.90 16.59 5.69
C LEU A 19 -18.05 16.56 6.70
N THR A 20 -19.19 17.18 6.39
CA THR A 20 -20.42 17.09 7.21
C THR A 20 -20.99 15.67 7.27
N ALA A 21 -20.92 14.93 6.17
CA ALA A 21 -21.32 13.52 6.15
C ALA A 21 -20.36 12.64 6.98
N VAL A 22 -19.05 12.90 6.89
CA VAL A 22 -18.06 12.20 7.73
C VAL A 22 -18.28 12.49 9.20
N ALA A 23 -18.58 13.74 9.57
CA ALA A 23 -18.89 14.12 10.96
C ALA A 23 -20.13 13.40 11.48
N ALA A 24 -21.21 13.34 10.68
CA ALA A 24 -22.46 12.65 11.02
C ALA A 24 -22.22 11.14 11.21
N GLU A 25 -21.52 10.49 10.29
CA GLU A 25 -21.17 9.05 10.36
C GLU A 25 -20.27 8.75 11.57
N ALA A 26 -19.36 9.66 11.91
CA ALA A 26 -18.46 9.53 13.06
C ALA A 26 -19.12 9.89 14.41
N GLY A 27 -20.35 10.41 14.42
CA GLY A 27 -21.04 10.84 15.64
C GLY A 27 -20.40 12.05 16.33
N VAL A 28 -19.75 12.96 15.57
CA VAL A 28 -19.07 14.14 16.10
C VAL A 28 -19.58 15.44 15.43
N ALA A 29 -19.31 16.60 16.06
CA ALA A 29 -19.58 17.89 15.43
C ALA A 29 -18.65 18.12 14.24
N VAL A 30 -19.15 18.74 13.17
CA VAL A 30 -18.33 19.04 11.97
C VAL A 30 -17.13 19.92 12.29
N GLN A 31 -17.23 20.81 13.28
CA GLN A 31 -16.13 21.62 13.79
C GLN A 31 -14.98 20.78 14.34
N THR A 32 -15.28 19.60 14.94
CA THR A 32 -14.28 18.66 15.42
C THR A 32 -13.48 18.07 14.25
N VAL A 33 -14.17 17.71 13.14
CA VAL A 33 -13.48 17.21 11.94
C VAL A 33 -12.56 18.28 11.35
N TYR A 34 -13.04 19.52 11.25
CA TYR A 34 -12.20 20.64 10.79
C TYR A 34 -11.04 20.95 11.74
N ALA A 35 -11.24 20.86 13.05
CA ALA A 35 -10.17 21.11 14.02
C ALA A 35 -9.05 20.07 13.93
N VAL A 36 -9.39 18.80 13.64
CA VAL A 36 -8.42 17.70 13.56
C VAL A 36 -7.72 17.66 12.20
N PHE A 37 -8.47 17.73 11.12
CA PHE A 37 -7.95 17.48 9.76
C PHE A 37 -7.82 18.76 8.91
N GLY A 38 -8.41 19.87 9.29
CA GLY A 38 -8.41 21.12 8.53
C GLY A 38 -9.25 21.05 7.27
N ASN A 39 -9.07 20.06 6.40
CA ASN A 39 -9.81 19.92 5.14
C ASN A 39 -9.92 18.45 4.69
N LYS A 40 -10.74 18.22 3.66
CA LYS A 40 -11.03 16.89 3.13
C LYS A 40 -9.80 16.20 2.52
N ARG A 41 -8.90 16.97 1.90
CA ARG A 41 -7.64 16.47 1.34
C ARG A 41 -6.75 15.91 2.44
N GLN A 42 -6.58 16.64 3.56
CA GLN A 42 -5.78 16.18 4.68
C GLN A 42 -6.37 14.93 5.31
N LEU A 43 -7.71 14.89 5.51
CA LEU A 43 -8.40 13.69 5.98
C LEU A 43 -8.14 12.47 5.07
N LEU A 44 -8.16 12.64 3.74
CA LEU A 44 -7.83 11.55 2.81
C LEU A 44 -6.37 11.15 2.90
N SER A 45 -5.45 12.10 3.01
CA SER A 45 -4.01 11.81 3.18
C SER A 45 -3.75 10.99 4.44
N ASP A 46 -4.29 11.44 5.58
CA ASP A 46 -4.13 10.76 6.87
C ASP A 46 -4.76 9.37 6.86
N LEU A 47 -5.91 9.21 6.19
CA LEU A 47 -6.55 7.91 6.01
C LEU A 47 -5.66 6.95 5.21
N VAL A 48 -5.06 7.41 4.11
CA VAL A 48 -4.14 6.61 3.29
C VAL A 48 -2.92 6.21 4.11
N ASP A 49 -2.33 7.15 4.84
CA ASP A 49 -1.13 6.91 5.65
C ASP A 49 -1.42 5.89 6.76
N VAL A 50 -2.51 6.04 7.51
CA VAL A 50 -2.90 5.10 8.59
C VAL A 50 -3.23 3.70 8.03
N THR A 51 -3.94 3.60 6.91
CA THR A 51 -4.25 2.29 6.32
C THR A 51 -3.03 1.57 5.77
N LEU A 52 -2.05 2.33 5.25
CA LEU A 52 -0.79 1.77 4.75
C LEU A 52 0.05 1.19 5.88
N VAL A 53 0.16 1.92 6.98
CA VAL A 53 1.04 1.59 8.08
C VAL A 53 0.37 0.66 9.10
N GLY A 54 -0.92 0.81 9.32
CA GLY A 54 -1.71 0.04 10.27
C GLY A 54 -1.75 0.64 11.68
N ASP A 55 -1.08 1.77 11.88
CA ASP A 55 -1.07 2.55 13.13
C ASP A 55 -0.92 4.04 12.80
N ASP A 56 -1.00 4.89 13.80
CA ASP A 56 -0.83 6.34 13.74
C ASP A 56 0.56 6.83 14.19
N GLU A 57 1.52 5.89 14.34
CA GLU A 57 2.88 6.23 14.75
C GLU A 57 3.65 6.92 13.60
N GLN A 58 4.31 8.04 13.93
CA GLN A 58 5.12 8.80 12.96
C GLN A 58 6.52 8.17 12.81
N VAL A 59 6.57 6.91 12.41
CA VAL A 59 7.81 6.17 12.13
C VAL A 59 7.99 6.03 10.62
N ALA A 60 9.13 6.44 10.11
CA ALA A 60 9.43 6.29 8.69
C ALA A 60 9.40 4.82 8.27
N MET A 61 8.86 4.51 7.08
CA MET A 61 8.71 3.13 6.58
C MET A 61 10.02 2.33 6.67
N ALA A 62 11.17 2.97 6.38
CA ALA A 62 12.49 2.32 6.43
C ALA A 62 12.97 1.95 7.85
N GLU A 63 12.36 2.53 8.90
CA GLU A 63 12.70 2.32 10.31
C GLU A 63 11.76 1.34 11.00
N ARG A 64 10.75 0.84 10.30
CA ARG A 64 9.78 -0.11 10.86
C ARG A 64 10.39 -1.49 11.06
N SER A 65 9.94 -2.18 12.10
CA SER A 65 10.47 -3.48 12.52
C SER A 65 10.50 -4.51 11.40
N PHE A 66 9.46 -4.58 10.56
CA PHE A 66 9.40 -5.55 9.47
C PHE A 66 10.51 -5.34 8.42
N VAL A 67 10.98 -4.08 8.22
CA VAL A 67 12.12 -3.79 7.33
C VAL A 67 13.42 -4.29 7.94
N ALA A 68 13.61 -4.11 9.25
CA ALA A 68 14.74 -4.67 9.98
C ALA A 68 14.73 -6.21 9.93
N ASP A 69 13.55 -6.83 10.12
CA ASP A 69 13.38 -8.29 10.01
C ASP A 69 13.83 -8.79 8.61
N ILE A 70 13.39 -8.12 7.53
CA ILE A 70 13.76 -8.52 6.16
C ILE A 70 15.27 -8.37 5.95
N ARG A 71 15.87 -7.28 6.42
CA ARG A 71 17.32 -7.05 6.28
C ARG A 71 18.16 -8.09 7.01
N ALA A 72 17.66 -8.60 8.15
CA ALA A 72 18.35 -9.64 8.92
C ALA A 72 18.30 -11.03 8.28
N LEU A 73 17.35 -11.26 7.34
CA LEU A 73 17.25 -12.53 6.63
C LEU A 73 18.35 -12.67 5.56
N THR A 74 18.76 -13.91 5.32
CA THR A 74 19.64 -14.28 4.21
C THR A 74 18.85 -15.02 3.13
N GLY A 75 19.23 -14.80 1.86
CA GLY A 75 18.60 -15.46 0.72
C GLY A 75 17.36 -14.75 0.16
N LEU A 76 17.26 -14.76 -1.17
CA LEU A 76 16.22 -14.11 -1.94
C LEU A 76 14.82 -14.56 -1.50
N ARG A 77 14.57 -15.87 -1.48
CA ARG A 77 13.22 -16.39 -1.16
C ARG A 77 12.79 -16.10 0.27
N ALA A 78 13.70 -16.14 1.24
CA ALA A 78 13.38 -15.85 2.63
C ALA A 78 12.93 -14.39 2.80
N LYS A 79 13.66 -13.45 2.19
CA LYS A 79 13.30 -12.03 2.17
C LYS A 79 11.96 -11.77 1.47
N LEU A 80 11.74 -12.37 0.30
CA LEU A 80 10.48 -12.28 -0.43
C LEU A 80 9.31 -12.86 0.38
N THR A 81 9.48 -13.97 1.07
CA THR A 81 8.43 -14.59 1.90
C THR A 81 8.04 -13.67 3.07
N ARG A 82 9.02 -13.07 3.74
CA ARG A 82 8.72 -12.12 4.84
C ARG A 82 8.01 -10.87 4.32
N TYR A 83 8.44 -10.37 3.14
CA TYR A 83 7.79 -9.24 2.50
C TYR A 83 6.37 -9.57 2.03
N ALA A 84 6.14 -10.74 1.41
CA ALA A 84 4.82 -11.16 0.92
C ALA A 84 3.76 -11.21 2.03
N ARG A 85 4.13 -11.70 3.23
CA ARG A 85 3.26 -11.68 4.41
C ARG A 85 2.87 -10.26 4.81
N HIS A 86 3.85 -9.37 4.96
CA HIS A 86 3.59 -7.96 5.26
C HIS A 86 2.73 -7.29 4.18
N LEU A 87 2.98 -7.59 2.91
CA LEU A 87 2.21 -7.10 1.78
C LEU A 87 0.74 -7.53 1.85
N ALA A 88 0.50 -8.80 2.13
CA ALA A 88 -0.86 -9.35 2.25
C ALA A 88 -1.63 -8.71 3.42
N GLU A 89 -1.00 -8.56 4.58
CA GLU A 89 -1.57 -7.89 5.75
C GLU A 89 -1.90 -6.42 5.45
N THR A 90 -0.99 -5.71 4.77
CA THR A 90 -1.18 -4.31 4.38
C THR A 90 -2.30 -4.18 3.36
N HIS A 91 -2.32 -5.01 2.32
CA HIS A 91 -3.36 -4.97 1.30
C HIS A 91 -4.75 -5.31 1.85
N ALA A 92 -4.86 -6.24 2.80
CA ALA A 92 -6.13 -6.55 3.45
C ALA A 92 -6.76 -5.32 4.12
N ARG A 93 -5.92 -4.43 4.71
CA ARG A 93 -6.39 -3.20 5.35
C ARG A 93 -6.72 -2.09 4.35
N GLN A 94 -5.89 -1.92 3.32
CA GLN A 94 -5.91 -0.71 2.50
C GLN A 94 -6.64 -0.83 1.16
N VAL A 95 -6.94 -2.04 0.69
CA VAL A 95 -7.41 -2.29 -0.69
C VAL A 95 -8.60 -1.40 -1.08
N HIS A 96 -9.60 -1.29 -0.23
CA HIS A 96 -10.79 -0.48 -0.52
C HIS A 96 -10.47 1.01 -0.65
N VAL A 97 -9.68 1.54 0.28
CA VAL A 97 -9.28 2.96 0.31
C VAL A 97 -8.39 3.29 -0.90
N MET A 98 -7.46 2.41 -1.24
CA MET A 98 -6.55 2.62 -2.36
C MET A 98 -7.24 2.54 -3.72
N LEU A 99 -8.21 1.63 -3.89
CA LEU A 99 -9.03 1.56 -5.10
C LEU A 99 -9.94 2.78 -5.23
N ALA A 100 -10.54 3.24 -4.12
CA ALA A 100 -11.35 4.47 -4.11
C ALA A 100 -10.49 5.70 -4.45
N LEU A 101 -9.28 5.80 -3.88
CA LEU A 101 -8.32 6.86 -4.20
C LEU A 101 -7.92 6.83 -5.69
N ALA A 102 -7.58 5.66 -6.22
CA ALA A 102 -7.23 5.52 -7.64
C ALA A 102 -8.37 5.91 -8.57
N GLY A 103 -9.61 5.54 -8.22
CA GLY A 103 -10.82 5.94 -8.95
C GLY A 103 -11.06 7.46 -8.90
N ALA A 104 -10.92 8.06 -7.71
CA ALA A 104 -11.11 9.50 -7.53
C ALA A 104 -10.03 10.34 -8.23
N ALA A 105 -8.82 9.83 -8.38
CA ALA A 105 -7.68 10.52 -8.97
C ALA A 105 -7.89 10.94 -10.44
N SER A 106 -8.83 10.34 -11.15
CA SER A 106 -9.17 10.71 -12.53
C SER A 106 -10.01 12.00 -12.62
N ALA A 107 -10.71 12.39 -11.56
CA ALA A 107 -11.68 13.48 -11.56
C ALA A 107 -11.41 14.56 -10.49
N ASP A 108 -10.52 14.31 -9.54
CA ASP A 108 -10.23 15.18 -8.41
C ASP A 108 -8.72 15.44 -8.29
N ALA A 109 -8.32 16.71 -8.30
CA ALA A 109 -6.90 17.10 -8.31
C ALA A 109 -6.18 16.77 -6.99
N ASP A 110 -6.87 16.83 -5.85
CA ASP A 110 -6.30 16.51 -4.55
C ASP A 110 -6.09 14.99 -4.43
N ALA A 111 -7.07 14.19 -4.84
CA ALA A 111 -6.93 12.75 -4.91
C ALA A 111 -5.81 12.33 -5.88
N ALA A 112 -5.70 12.99 -7.05
CA ALA A 112 -4.61 12.77 -8.00
C ALA A 112 -3.23 13.09 -7.43
N ALA A 113 -3.10 14.13 -6.62
CA ALA A 113 -1.85 14.49 -5.98
C ALA A 113 -1.42 13.44 -4.93
N ILE A 114 -2.36 12.97 -4.10
CA ILE A 114 -2.12 11.93 -3.10
C ILE A 114 -1.77 10.60 -3.79
N TRP A 115 -2.50 10.24 -4.85
CA TRP A 115 -2.23 9.03 -5.63
C TRP A 115 -0.82 9.04 -6.25
N ARG A 116 -0.42 10.15 -6.88
CA ARG A 116 0.94 10.29 -7.44
C ARG A 116 2.03 10.18 -6.38
N LYS A 117 1.84 10.83 -5.22
CA LYS A 117 2.77 10.71 -4.09
C LYS A 117 2.91 9.25 -3.66
N ASN A 118 1.79 8.53 -3.52
CA ASN A 118 1.82 7.11 -3.15
C ASN A 118 2.58 6.26 -4.17
N LEU A 119 2.37 6.49 -5.47
CA LEU A 119 3.11 5.77 -6.53
C LEU A 119 4.62 6.05 -6.47
N GLU A 120 5.01 7.29 -6.18
CA GLU A 120 6.42 7.67 -6.03
C GLU A 120 7.07 7.05 -4.80
N ASP A 121 6.39 7.07 -3.67
CA ASP A 121 6.85 6.45 -2.41
C ASP A 121 7.02 4.94 -2.59
N ARG A 122 6.06 4.27 -3.23
CA ARG A 122 6.15 2.85 -3.61
C ARG A 122 7.36 2.57 -4.50
N ARG A 123 7.58 3.38 -5.53
CA ARG A 123 8.73 3.23 -6.44
C ARG A 123 10.05 3.33 -5.68
N ARG A 124 10.19 4.32 -4.79
CA ARG A 124 11.38 4.48 -3.94
C ARG A 124 11.59 3.29 -3.02
N GLY A 125 10.53 2.82 -2.36
CA GLY A 125 10.58 1.65 -1.49
C GLY A 125 11.04 0.40 -2.23
N MET A 126 10.55 0.17 -3.46
CA MET A 126 10.94 -1.00 -4.25
C MET A 126 12.36 -0.90 -4.79
N ALA A 127 12.85 0.28 -5.12
CA ALA A 127 14.26 0.47 -5.46
C ALA A 127 15.20 0.12 -4.29
N MET A 128 14.82 0.52 -3.06
CA MET A 128 15.57 0.16 -1.85
C MET A 128 15.52 -1.34 -1.56
N PHE A 129 14.35 -1.97 -1.74
CA PHE A 129 14.21 -3.42 -1.54
C PHE A 129 14.96 -4.21 -2.60
N ALA A 130 14.94 -3.79 -3.86
CA ALA A 130 15.74 -4.41 -4.92
C ALA A 130 17.24 -4.36 -4.62
N ALA A 131 17.74 -3.24 -4.08
CA ALA A 131 19.13 -3.12 -3.65
C ALA A 131 19.48 -4.09 -2.51
N ASP A 132 18.58 -4.24 -1.53
CA ASP A 132 18.76 -5.20 -0.42
C ASP A 132 18.72 -6.65 -0.91
N LEU A 133 17.84 -6.97 -1.88
CA LEU A 133 17.81 -8.31 -2.49
C LEU A 133 19.07 -8.60 -3.31
N ALA A 134 19.57 -7.61 -4.08
CA ALA A 134 20.78 -7.76 -4.87
C ALA A 134 22.03 -8.09 -4.01
N ALA A 135 22.05 -7.62 -2.77
CA ALA A 135 23.11 -7.92 -1.83
C ALA A 135 23.17 -9.42 -1.43
N SER A 136 22.12 -10.21 -1.70
CA SER A 136 22.14 -11.67 -1.48
C SER A 136 23.02 -12.43 -2.48
N GLY A 137 23.33 -11.84 -3.63
CA GLY A 137 24.05 -12.50 -4.73
C GLY A 137 23.21 -13.47 -5.56
N GLU A 138 21.91 -13.60 -5.27
CA GLU A 138 20.98 -14.51 -5.97
C GLU A 138 20.14 -13.80 -7.04
N VAL A 139 20.21 -12.46 -7.13
CA VAL A 139 19.51 -11.66 -8.13
C VAL A 139 20.39 -11.59 -9.38
N LEU A 140 19.90 -12.10 -10.50
CA LEU A 140 20.63 -12.22 -11.77
C LEU A 140 20.24 -11.18 -12.81
N VAL A 141 19.22 -10.36 -12.51
CA VAL A 141 18.80 -9.23 -13.35
C VAL A 141 19.37 -7.91 -12.82
N SER A 142 19.31 -6.86 -13.61
CA SER A 142 19.69 -5.52 -13.14
C SER A 142 18.83 -5.05 -11.96
N GLN A 143 19.40 -4.20 -11.09
CA GLN A 143 18.66 -3.63 -9.95
C GLN A 143 17.41 -2.86 -10.39
N GLU A 144 17.47 -2.15 -11.52
CA GLU A 144 16.36 -1.41 -12.09
C GLU A 144 15.23 -2.37 -12.48
N ARG A 145 15.53 -3.44 -13.22
CA ARG A 145 14.56 -4.47 -13.59
C ARG A 145 13.96 -5.15 -12.36
N ALA A 146 14.76 -5.45 -11.34
CA ALA A 146 14.28 -6.01 -10.09
C ALA A 146 13.28 -5.06 -9.38
N ALA A 147 13.59 -3.75 -9.36
CA ALA A 147 12.71 -2.74 -8.78
C ALA A 147 11.38 -2.65 -9.53
N ASP A 148 11.39 -2.69 -10.87
CA ASP A 148 10.18 -2.65 -11.70
C ASP A 148 9.30 -3.89 -11.49
N VAL A 149 9.91 -5.08 -11.43
CA VAL A 149 9.19 -6.33 -11.16
C VAL A 149 8.52 -6.28 -9.78
N LEU A 150 9.25 -5.86 -8.75
CA LEU A 150 8.71 -5.69 -7.40
C LEU A 150 7.58 -4.66 -7.36
N TRP A 151 7.76 -3.51 -8.06
CA TRP A 151 6.76 -2.44 -8.11
C TRP A 151 5.45 -2.89 -8.76
N LEU A 152 5.52 -3.71 -9.82
CA LEU A 152 4.35 -4.30 -10.46
C LEU A 152 3.70 -5.38 -9.59
N ALA A 153 4.51 -6.30 -9.05
CA ALA A 153 4.00 -7.43 -8.27
C ALA A 153 3.29 -7.00 -6.98
N GLN A 154 3.73 -5.92 -6.34
CA GLN A 154 3.13 -5.38 -5.12
C GLN A 154 1.88 -4.52 -5.35
N ASP A 155 1.39 -4.33 -6.59
CA ASP A 155 0.21 -3.49 -6.81
C ASP A 155 -1.00 -4.05 -6.09
N VAL A 156 -1.74 -3.19 -5.38
CA VAL A 156 -2.92 -3.55 -4.59
C VAL A 156 -4.01 -4.21 -5.44
N ARG A 157 -4.07 -3.92 -6.74
CA ARG A 157 -5.01 -4.54 -7.69
C ARG A 157 -4.76 -6.03 -7.85
N ASN A 158 -3.51 -6.51 -7.71
CA ASN A 158 -3.21 -7.94 -7.73
C ASN A 158 -3.88 -8.66 -6.54
N TYR A 159 -3.86 -8.04 -5.36
CA TYR A 159 -4.56 -8.57 -4.19
C TYR A 159 -6.07 -8.54 -4.38
N ASP A 160 -6.61 -7.44 -4.89
CA ASP A 160 -8.04 -7.31 -5.19
C ASP A 160 -8.51 -8.42 -6.15
N TRP A 161 -7.88 -8.54 -7.30
CA TRP A 161 -8.26 -9.53 -8.30
C TRP A 161 -8.07 -10.98 -7.85
N LEU A 162 -6.97 -11.29 -7.17
CA LEU A 162 -6.66 -12.67 -6.82
C LEU A 162 -7.35 -13.12 -5.53
N VAL A 163 -7.33 -12.31 -4.49
CA VAL A 163 -7.89 -12.68 -3.19
C VAL A 163 -9.39 -12.38 -3.14
N ARG A 164 -9.81 -11.15 -3.51
CA ARG A 164 -11.20 -10.73 -3.34
C ARG A 164 -12.09 -11.21 -4.48
N GLU A 165 -11.70 -10.96 -5.72
CA GLU A 165 -12.54 -11.32 -6.87
C GLU A 165 -12.48 -12.83 -7.20
N ARG A 166 -11.30 -13.44 -7.17
CA ARG A 166 -11.11 -14.86 -7.47
C ARG A 166 -11.19 -15.79 -6.25
N GLY A 167 -11.30 -15.23 -5.05
CA GLY A 167 -11.45 -15.99 -3.80
C GLY A 167 -10.20 -16.80 -3.42
N TRP A 168 -9.00 -16.37 -3.79
CA TRP A 168 -7.81 -17.08 -3.36
C TRP A 168 -7.60 -16.96 -1.86
N PRO A 169 -7.20 -18.06 -1.17
CA PRO A 169 -6.64 -17.95 0.16
C PRO A 169 -5.42 -17.01 0.18
N VAL A 170 -5.27 -16.26 1.26
CA VAL A 170 -4.17 -15.28 1.41
C VAL A 170 -2.80 -15.94 1.23
N GLU A 171 -2.62 -17.14 1.78
CA GLU A 171 -1.38 -17.90 1.66
C GLU A 171 -1.06 -18.30 0.22
N ARG A 172 -2.08 -18.41 -0.65
CA ARG A 172 -1.87 -18.64 -2.08
C ARG A 172 -1.39 -17.36 -2.76
N PHE A 173 -1.89 -16.20 -2.37
CA PHE A 173 -1.41 -14.90 -2.86
C PHE A 173 0.06 -14.68 -2.45
N GLU A 174 0.42 -14.95 -1.20
CA GLU A 174 1.79 -14.86 -0.70
C GLU A 174 2.74 -15.75 -1.52
N ARG A 175 2.38 -17.02 -1.73
CA ARG A 175 3.18 -17.94 -2.56
C ARG A 175 3.31 -17.46 -3.99
N TRP A 176 2.20 -17.01 -4.59
CA TRP A 176 2.21 -16.46 -5.94
C TRP A 176 3.19 -15.29 -6.07
N PHE A 177 3.17 -14.36 -5.12
CA PHE A 177 4.10 -13.24 -5.11
C PHE A 177 5.55 -13.71 -5.07
N VAL A 178 5.88 -14.58 -4.13
CA VAL A 178 7.24 -15.13 -3.96
C VAL A 178 7.72 -15.85 -5.21
N ASP A 179 6.90 -16.74 -5.76
CA ASP A 179 7.28 -17.60 -6.90
C ASP A 179 7.42 -16.77 -8.19
N SER A 180 6.48 -15.84 -8.42
CA SER A 180 6.51 -14.97 -9.60
C SER A 180 7.73 -14.06 -9.59
N VAL A 181 8.00 -13.41 -8.47
CA VAL A 181 9.13 -12.48 -8.34
C VAL A 181 10.46 -13.24 -8.36
N ALA A 182 10.59 -14.34 -7.59
CA ALA A 182 11.81 -15.11 -7.55
C ALA A 182 12.16 -15.73 -8.92
N ALA A 183 11.17 -16.16 -9.69
CA ALA A 183 11.39 -16.73 -11.03
C ALA A 183 11.98 -15.68 -12.00
N VAL A 184 11.56 -14.42 -11.90
CA VAL A 184 12.09 -13.35 -12.75
C VAL A 184 13.45 -12.87 -12.25
N LEU A 185 13.60 -12.66 -10.96
CA LEU A 185 14.85 -12.13 -10.38
C LEU A 185 16.02 -13.12 -10.45
N GLY A 186 15.73 -14.43 -10.36
CA GLY A 186 16.73 -15.50 -10.45
C GLY A 186 16.99 -16.01 -11.88
N ALA A 187 16.36 -15.43 -12.91
CA ALA A 187 16.65 -15.73 -14.30
C ALA A 187 17.66 -14.73 -14.85
N PRO A 188 18.70 -15.16 -15.59
CA PRO A 188 19.62 -14.21 -16.25
C PRO A 188 18.87 -13.41 -17.33
N ASP A 189 19.36 -12.16 -17.57
CA ASP A 189 18.87 -11.30 -18.65
C ASP A 189 19.12 -11.88 -20.03
#